data_4beeff6779fd77796b5b6b3c728751e0
#
_entry.id   4beeff6779fd77796b5b6b3c728751e0
#
_cell.length_a   1.000
_cell.length_b   1.000
_cell.length_c   1.000
_cell.angle_alpha   90.00
_cell.angle_beta   90.00
_cell.angle_gamma   90.00
#
_symmetry.space_group_name_H-M   'P 1'
#
loop_
_entity.id
_entity.type
_entity.pdbx_description
1 polymer ?
#
loop_
_entity_poly.entity_id
_entity_poly.type
_entity_poly.pdbx_seq_one_letter_code
_entity_poly.pdbx_strand_id
1 'polypeptide(L)'
;METRKEDISNREDIELLVDTFYEKVKRDDIIGHIFNTVIGQDWSHHLPVMYQFWEMVLLGKEGYAGNPVRKHVEVDRKSRLEEEHYDRWLLLWNATVDGLFAGAKAEEAKKRAAIMMQLISMKVQAARENKSIL
;
A
#
# COMPACT_ATOMS: atom_id res chain seq x y z
N MET A 1 19.21 25.08 -8.11
CA MET A 1 18.22 25.41 -7.07
C MET A 1 17.25 24.27 -6.94
N GLU A 2 17.10 23.74 -5.73
CA GLU A 2 16.17 22.63 -5.50
C GLU A 2 14.73 23.15 -5.41
N THR A 3 13.83 22.42 -6.04
CA THR A 3 12.41 22.70 -5.92
C THR A 3 11.93 22.16 -4.57
N ARG A 4 11.29 23.00 -3.79
CA ARG A 4 10.75 22.60 -2.51
C ARG A 4 9.54 21.71 -2.72
N LYS A 5 9.54 20.53 -2.10
CA LYS A 5 8.42 19.61 -2.17
C LYS A 5 7.29 20.11 -1.29
N GLU A 6 6.07 19.91 -1.76
CA GLU A 6 4.88 20.26 -1.02
C GLU A 6 4.32 19.02 -0.31
N ASP A 7 3.41 19.25 0.62
CA ASP A 7 2.74 18.16 1.31
C ASP A 7 1.55 17.64 0.50
N ILE A 8 1.07 16.46 0.86
CA ILE A 8 -0.13 15.86 0.27
C ILE A 8 -1.34 16.66 0.73
N SER A 9 -2.17 17.14 -0.19
CA SER A 9 -3.29 18.01 0.16
C SER A 9 -4.61 17.68 -0.51
N ASN A 10 -4.62 16.90 -1.58
CA ASN A 10 -5.85 16.65 -2.34
C ASN A 10 -5.84 15.28 -3.01
N ARG A 11 -6.94 14.95 -3.67
CA ARG A 11 -7.12 13.68 -4.38
C ARG A 11 -6.07 13.48 -5.48
N GLU A 12 -5.70 14.53 -6.18
CA GLU A 12 -4.72 14.43 -7.26
C GLU A 12 -3.36 14.01 -6.74
N ASP A 13 -2.98 14.52 -5.56
CA ASP A 13 -1.74 14.12 -4.90
C ASP A 13 -1.78 12.64 -4.53
N ILE A 14 -2.92 12.17 -4.03
CA ILE A 14 -3.12 10.76 -3.69
C ILE A 14 -2.96 9.88 -4.93
N GLU A 15 -3.57 10.28 -6.04
CA GLU A 15 -3.48 9.53 -7.29
C GLU A 15 -2.04 9.46 -7.79
N LEU A 16 -1.34 10.59 -7.75
CA LEU A 16 0.06 10.63 -8.16
C LEU A 16 0.92 9.70 -7.30
N LEU A 17 0.74 9.75 -5.99
CA LEU A 17 1.47 8.91 -5.05
C LEU A 17 1.23 7.41 -5.33
N VAL A 18 -0.03 7.02 -5.40
CA VAL A 18 -0.42 5.62 -5.61
C VAL A 18 0.06 5.13 -6.97
N ASP A 19 -0.16 5.90 -8.03
CA ASP A 19 0.25 5.51 -9.38
C ASP A 19 1.77 5.36 -9.49
N THR A 20 2.51 6.29 -8.94
CA THR A 20 3.97 6.25 -8.96
C THR A 20 4.48 5.03 -8.20
N PHE A 21 3.88 4.78 -7.03
CA PHE A 21 4.23 3.62 -6.22
C PHE A 21 4.02 2.31 -6.97
N TYR A 22 2.84 2.12 -7.57
CA TYR A 22 2.54 0.86 -8.26
C TYR A 22 3.33 0.68 -9.54
N GLU A 23 3.75 1.75 -10.20
CA GLU A 23 4.69 1.62 -11.32
C GLU A 23 6.01 1.01 -10.87
N LYS A 24 6.49 1.39 -9.68
CA LYS A 24 7.69 0.79 -9.10
C LYS A 24 7.44 -0.67 -8.70
N VAL A 25 6.29 -0.96 -8.09
CA VAL A 25 5.93 -2.30 -7.64
C VAL A 25 5.88 -3.28 -8.81
N LYS A 26 5.26 -2.89 -9.91
CA LYS A 26 5.14 -3.77 -11.09
C LYS A 26 6.49 -4.22 -11.64
N ARG A 27 7.51 -3.39 -11.48
CA ARG A 27 8.86 -3.64 -11.99
C ARG A 27 9.80 -4.20 -10.95
N ASP A 28 9.34 -4.33 -9.71
CA ASP A 28 10.21 -4.74 -8.62
C ASP A 28 10.51 -6.23 -8.68
N ASP A 29 11.77 -6.59 -8.48
CA ASP A 29 12.22 -7.98 -8.57
C ASP A 29 11.73 -8.84 -7.41
N ILE A 30 11.43 -8.22 -6.28
CA ILE A 30 11.06 -8.96 -5.07
C ILE A 30 9.54 -9.15 -4.96
N ILE A 31 8.76 -8.08 -5.18
CA ILE A 31 7.31 -8.14 -4.97
C ILE A 31 6.47 -8.02 -6.24
N GLY A 32 7.07 -7.63 -7.36
CA GLY A 32 6.32 -7.43 -8.61
C GLY A 32 5.53 -8.66 -9.02
N HIS A 33 6.12 -9.84 -8.89
CA HIS A 33 5.46 -11.09 -9.28
C HIS A 33 4.19 -11.36 -8.47
N ILE A 34 4.16 -10.98 -7.19
CA ILE A 34 2.99 -11.17 -6.33
C ILE A 34 1.83 -10.33 -6.86
N PHE A 35 2.09 -9.05 -7.11
CA PHE A 35 1.06 -8.14 -7.61
C PHE A 35 0.59 -8.52 -9.01
N ASN A 36 1.52 -8.90 -9.88
CA ASN A 36 1.18 -9.32 -11.24
C ASN A 36 0.35 -10.61 -11.24
N THR A 37 0.62 -11.53 -10.31
CA THR A 37 -0.13 -12.78 -10.18
C THR A 37 -1.53 -12.53 -9.62
N VAL A 38 -1.64 -11.71 -8.57
CA VAL A 38 -2.90 -11.51 -7.85
C VAL A 38 -3.81 -10.54 -8.58
N ILE A 39 -3.28 -9.40 -9.04
CA ILE A 39 -4.06 -8.36 -9.71
C ILE A 39 -4.19 -8.67 -11.21
N GLY A 40 -3.12 -9.18 -11.82
CA GLY A 40 -3.09 -9.51 -13.23
C GLY A 40 -3.31 -8.31 -14.11
N GLN A 41 -4.39 -8.31 -14.88
CA GLN A 41 -4.74 -7.23 -15.81
C GLN A 41 -5.71 -6.22 -15.20
N ASP A 42 -6.12 -6.41 -13.94
CA ASP A 42 -7.22 -5.65 -13.35
C ASP A 42 -6.79 -4.41 -12.57
N TRP A 43 -5.73 -3.73 -13.04
CA TRP A 43 -5.22 -2.52 -12.40
C TRP A 43 -6.22 -1.38 -12.45
N SER A 44 -7.03 -1.29 -13.51
CA SER A 44 -8.05 -0.25 -13.64
C SER A 44 -9.11 -0.32 -12.55
N HIS A 45 -9.34 -1.51 -11.98
CA HIS A 45 -10.25 -1.69 -10.86
C HIS A 45 -9.54 -1.45 -9.53
N HIS A 46 -8.32 -1.96 -9.41
CA HIS A 46 -7.55 -1.92 -8.16
C HIS A 46 -7.12 -0.49 -7.78
N LEU A 47 -6.65 0.30 -8.73
CA LEU A 47 -6.12 1.63 -8.43
C LEU A 47 -7.15 2.57 -7.80
N PRO A 48 -8.39 2.68 -8.33
CA PRO A 48 -9.40 3.54 -7.68
C PRO A 48 -9.69 3.13 -6.24
N VAL A 49 -9.66 1.84 -5.92
CA VAL A 49 -9.87 1.35 -4.55
C VAL A 49 -8.73 1.86 -3.64
N MET A 50 -7.51 1.84 -4.13
CA MET A 50 -6.35 2.33 -3.38
C MET A 50 -6.40 3.85 -3.20
N TYR A 51 -6.85 4.59 -4.21
CA TYR A 51 -7.04 6.03 -4.09
C TYR A 51 -8.04 6.34 -2.96
N GLN A 52 -9.15 5.63 -2.94
CA GLN A 52 -10.19 5.82 -1.90
C GLN A 52 -9.64 5.50 -0.51
N PHE A 53 -8.88 4.41 -0.40
CA PHE A 53 -8.29 4.00 0.86
C PHE A 53 -7.36 5.10 1.42
N TRP A 54 -6.42 5.57 0.62
CA TRP A 54 -5.45 6.56 1.08
C TRP A 54 -6.07 7.93 1.28
N GLU A 55 -7.07 8.29 0.48
CA GLU A 55 -7.84 9.51 0.68
C GLU A 55 -8.56 9.47 2.02
N MET A 56 -9.12 8.34 2.38
CA MET A 56 -9.74 8.15 3.69
C MET A 56 -8.72 8.31 4.82
N VAL A 57 -7.59 7.63 4.70
CA VAL A 57 -6.55 7.62 5.74
C VAL A 57 -5.94 9.00 5.95
N LEU A 58 -5.62 9.70 4.87
CA LEU A 58 -4.85 10.95 4.95
C LEU A 58 -5.71 12.20 4.92
N LEU A 59 -6.85 12.17 4.26
CA LEU A 59 -7.69 13.36 4.06
C LEU A 59 -9.05 13.26 4.73
N GLY A 60 -9.33 12.14 5.39
CA GLY A 60 -10.57 11.96 6.12
C GLY A 60 -11.82 11.83 5.25
N LYS A 61 -11.67 11.47 3.98
CA LYS A 61 -12.81 11.30 3.08
C LYS A 61 -13.44 9.93 3.24
N GLU A 62 -14.77 9.89 3.16
CA GLU A 62 -15.50 8.62 3.17
C GLU A 62 -15.49 7.99 1.77
N GLY A 63 -15.79 6.70 1.70
CA GLY A 63 -15.91 6.00 0.42
C GLY A 63 -15.26 4.63 0.37
N TYR A 64 -14.23 4.41 1.18
CA TYR A 64 -13.59 3.09 1.22
C TYR A 64 -14.40 2.14 2.11
N ALA A 65 -14.74 0.98 1.57
CA ALA A 65 -15.55 -0.02 2.27
C ALA A 65 -14.89 -1.41 2.27
N GLY A 66 -13.59 -1.49 2.07
CA GLY A 66 -12.88 -2.76 2.01
C GLY A 66 -12.33 -3.21 3.35
N ASN A 67 -11.69 -4.36 3.33
CA ASN A 67 -10.99 -4.92 4.49
C ASN A 67 -9.58 -5.34 4.06
N PRO A 68 -8.57 -4.48 4.30
CA PRO A 68 -7.21 -4.75 3.85
C PRO A 68 -6.62 -6.02 4.46
N VAL A 69 -6.90 -6.29 5.74
CA VAL A 69 -6.39 -7.49 6.40
C VAL A 69 -6.89 -8.75 5.72
N ARG A 70 -8.19 -8.82 5.49
CA ARG A 70 -8.81 -9.97 4.84
C ARG A 70 -8.28 -10.18 3.44
N LYS A 71 -8.13 -9.09 2.68
CA LYS A 71 -7.59 -9.15 1.33
C LYS A 71 -6.18 -9.71 1.31
N HIS A 72 -5.34 -9.33 2.26
CA HIS A 72 -3.96 -9.82 2.32
C HIS A 72 -3.89 -11.28 2.77
N VAL A 73 -4.81 -11.75 3.61
CA VAL A 73 -4.91 -13.17 3.94
C VAL A 73 -5.24 -13.97 2.67
N GLU A 74 -6.16 -13.48 1.85
CA GLU A 74 -6.48 -14.11 0.57
C GLU A 74 -5.29 -14.14 -0.38
N VAL A 75 -4.53 -13.02 -0.44
CA VAL A 75 -3.31 -12.94 -1.24
C VAL A 75 -2.29 -13.98 -0.78
N ASP A 76 -2.10 -14.10 0.55
CA ASP A 76 -1.15 -15.05 1.12
C ASP A 76 -1.46 -16.49 0.71
N ARG A 77 -2.73 -16.83 0.57
CA ARG A 77 -3.15 -18.17 0.13
C ARG A 77 -2.78 -18.45 -1.32
N LYS A 78 -2.72 -17.42 -2.15
CA LYS A 78 -2.36 -17.54 -3.57
C LYS A 78 -0.87 -17.42 -3.80
N SER A 79 -0.22 -16.54 -3.05
CA SER A 79 1.21 -16.28 -3.16
C SER A 79 1.69 -15.91 -1.77
N ARG A 80 2.46 -16.80 -1.16
CA ARG A 80 2.89 -16.66 0.22
C ARG A 80 3.61 -15.34 0.49
N LEU A 81 3.12 -14.58 1.48
CA LEU A 81 3.70 -13.30 1.87
C LEU A 81 4.70 -13.52 3.00
N GLU A 82 5.95 -13.19 2.73
CA GLU A 82 7.04 -13.31 3.70
C GLU A 82 7.42 -11.94 4.22
N GLU A 83 8.19 -11.90 5.31
CA GLU A 83 8.63 -10.65 5.91
C GLU A 83 9.37 -9.74 4.90
N GLU A 84 10.19 -10.33 4.04
CA GLU A 84 10.90 -9.57 3.02
C GLU A 84 9.96 -8.84 2.06
N HIS A 85 8.76 -9.40 1.82
CA HIS A 85 7.77 -8.77 0.94
C HIS A 85 7.17 -7.53 1.58
N TYR A 86 6.85 -7.58 2.86
CA TYR A 86 6.35 -6.42 3.60
C TYR A 86 7.41 -5.33 3.70
N ASP A 87 8.64 -5.72 3.99
CA ASP A 87 9.76 -4.79 4.11
C ASP A 87 10.03 -4.09 2.78
N ARG A 88 9.98 -4.86 1.69
CA ARG A 88 10.20 -4.29 0.35
C ARG A 88 9.07 -3.33 -0.03
N TRP A 89 7.83 -3.69 0.26
CA TRP A 89 6.68 -2.81 0.03
C TRP A 89 6.87 -1.46 0.74
N LEU A 90 7.23 -1.52 2.03
CA LEU A 90 7.44 -0.30 2.81
C LEU A 90 8.60 0.54 2.28
N LEU A 91 9.68 -0.10 1.87
CA LEU A 91 10.82 0.60 1.31
C LEU A 91 10.42 1.36 0.05
N LEU A 92 9.68 0.72 -0.84
CA LEU A 92 9.22 1.35 -2.08
C LEU A 92 8.21 2.46 -1.80
N TRP A 93 7.30 2.23 -0.86
CA TRP A 93 6.31 3.24 -0.47
C TRP A 93 6.99 4.48 0.11
N ASN A 94 7.88 4.28 1.08
CA ASN A 94 8.58 5.40 1.72
C ASN A 94 9.43 6.17 0.71
N ALA A 95 10.10 5.48 -0.19
CA ALA A 95 10.90 6.14 -1.23
C ALA A 95 10.01 6.95 -2.17
N THR A 96 8.82 6.45 -2.48
CA THR A 96 7.88 7.16 -3.34
C THR A 96 7.36 8.42 -2.66
N VAL A 97 6.95 8.29 -1.39
CA VAL A 97 6.49 9.46 -0.61
C VAL A 97 7.59 10.52 -0.55
N ASP A 98 8.78 10.12 -0.16
CA ASP A 98 9.90 11.07 -0.02
C ASP A 98 10.33 11.69 -1.35
N GLY A 99 10.16 10.98 -2.44
CA GLY A 99 10.48 11.49 -3.76
C GLY A 99 9.50 12.54 -4.27
N LEU A 100 8.26 12.49 -3.81
CA LEU A 100 7.18 13.36 -4.33
C LEU A 100 6.74 14.44 -3.35
N PHE A 101 6.78 14.16 -2.04
CA PHE A 101 6.17 15.04 -1.05
C PHE A 101 7.05 15.23 0.18
N ALA A 102 6.76 16.30 0.94
CA ALA A 102 7.37 16.56 2.24
C ALA A 102 6.35 17.32 3.09
N GLY A 103 6.20 16.94 4.34
CA GLY A 103 5.30 17.62 5.28
C GLY A 103 4.61 16.64 6.21
N ALA A 104 3.66 17.15 6.98
CA ALA A 104 2.96 16.37 8.01
C ALA A 104 2.19 15.19 7.40
N LYS A 105 1.50 15.39 6.28
CA LYS A 105 0.74 14.30 5.63
C LYS A 105 1.67 13.28 5.00
N ALA A 106 2.79 13.71 4.43
CA ALA A 106 3.81 12.80 3.89
C ALA A 106 4.35 11.90 5.00
N GLU A 107 4.67 12.46 6.17
CA GLU A 107 5.13 11.67 7.31
C GLU A 107 4.04 10.73 7.82
N GLU A 108 2.79 11.19 7.85
CA GLU A 108 1.66 10.36 8.24
C GLU A 108 1.47 9.18 7.27
N ALA A 109 1.64 9.41 5.97
CA ALA A 109 1.52 8.35 4.97
C ALA A 109 2.54 7.23 5.22
N LYS A 110 3.76 7.58 5.57
CA LYS A 110 4.80 6.60 5.90
C LYS A 110 4.49 5.86 7.19
N LYS A 111 4.10 6.59 8.23
CA LYS A 111 3.80 6.03 9.54
C LYS A 111 2.59 5.09 9.49
N ARG A 112 1.52 5.52 8.83
CA ARG A 112 0.30 4.71 8.71
C ARG A 112 0.56 3.43 7.92
N ALA A 113 1.36 3.52 6.86
CA ALA A 113 1.72 2.34 6.07
C ALA A 113 2.51 1.33 6.90
N ALA A 114 3.45 1.79 7.71
CA ALA A 114 4.25 0.91 8.58
C ALA A 114 3.36 0.18 9.60
N ILE A 115 2.44 0.91 10.24
CA ILE A 115 1.51 0.32 11.21
C ILE A 115 0.60 -0.71 10.53
N MET A 116 0.08 -0.38 9.36
CA MET A 116 -0.80 -1.25 8.61
C MET A 116 -0.10 -2.53 8.18
N MET A 117 1.14 -2.42 7.69
CA MET A 117 1.90 -3.60 7.27
C MET A 117 2.20 -4.52 8.44
N GLN A 118 2.52 -3.95 9.61
CA GLN A 118 2.74 -4.74 10.82
C GLN A 118 1.47 -5.50 11.21
N LEU A 119 0.34 -4.82 11.24
CA LEU A 119 -0.94 -5.45 11.57
C LEU A 119 -1.29 -6.56 10.57
N ILE A 120 -1.14 -6.29 9.29
CA ILE A 120 -1.43 -7.26 8.24
C ILE A 120 -0.54 -8.49 8.38
N SER A 121 0.77 -8.30 8.58
CA SER A 121 1.70 -9.42 8.71
C SER A 121 1.37 -10.29 9.93
N MET A 122 0.98 -9.69 11.05
CA MET A 122 0.57 -10.43 12.24
C MET A 122 -0.70 -11.23 12.00
N LYS A 123 -1.67 -10.65 11.32
CA LYS A 123 -2.95 -11.34 11.04
C LYS A 123 -2.79 -12.44 10.00
N VAL A 124 -1.94 -12.24 9.00
CA VAL A 124 -1.63 -13.27 8.03
C VAL A 124 -0.96 -14.46 8.72
N GLN A 125 0.01 -14.19 9.59
CA GLN A 125 0.70 -15.24 10.34
C GLN A 125 -0.28 -16.01 11.24
N ALA A 126 -1.15 -15.30 11.96
CA ALA A 126 -2.16 -15.91 12.81
C ALA A 126 -3.13 -16.77 12.01
N ALA A 127 -3.53 -16.34 10.82
CA ALA A 127 -4.41 -17.11 9.96
C ALA A 127 -3.77 -18.40 9.46
N ARG A 128 -2.45 -18.40 9.24
CA ARG A 128 -1.71 -19.62 8.88
C ARG A 128 -1.70 -20.63 10.02
N GLU A 129 -1.51 -20.14 11.23
CA GLU A 129 -1.35 -20.99 12.42
C GLU A 129 -2.69 -21.47 12.97
N ASN A 130 -3.68 -20.57 12.96
CA ASN A 130 -5.00 -20.87 13.51
C ASN A 130 -6.07 -20.37 12.55
N LYS A 131 -6.47 -21.20 11.67
CA LYS A 131 -7.37 -20.90 10.57
C LYS A 131 -8.72 -20.32 10.97
N SER A 132 -9.04 -20.30 12.26
CA SER A 132 -10.30 -19.73 12.74
C SER A 132 -10.20 -18.28 13.15
N ILE A 133 -9.04 -17.67 13.07
CA ILE A 133 -8.82 -16.32 13.55
C ILE A 133 -9.55 -15.26 12.71
N LEU A 134 -9.96 -15.63 11.54
CA LEU A 134 -10.74 -14.75 10.70
C LEU A 134 -12.22 -14.87 11.04
#